data_7a7f95ac0aa02cf8c20d618e569f4d2d
#
_entry.id   7a7f95ac0aa02cf8c20d618e569f4d2d
#
_cell.length_a   1.000
_cell.length_b   1.000
_cell.length_c   1.000
_cell.angle_alpha   90.00
_cell.angle_beta   90.00
_cell.angle_gamma   90.00
#
_symmetry.space_group_name_H-M   'P 1'
#
loop_
_entity.id
_entity.type
_entity.pdbx_description
1 polymer ?
#
loop_
_entity_poly.entity_id
_entity_poly.type
_entity_poly.pdbx_seq_one_letter_code
_entity_poly.pdbx_strand_id
1 'polypeptide(L)'
;MKDCFYDLKYYHKVRGFLYNLQRDSKYFNKHNNLGYKFFSFSNLLPPKDMNRGEIRTLIVSSPDFDFIRWLYGKISEMSHSIRPINIGEMQFEIESVSFLRSFVDSNTSIITGTTIVMRIPIERYSDYGITSQRPYEYW
;
A
#
# COMPACT_ATOMS: atom_id res chain seq x y z
N MET A 1 -18.29 -1.44 14.02
CA MET A 1 -18.13 -1.51 12.54
C MET A 1 -19.40 -1.10 11.86
N LYS A 2 -19.32 -0.28 10.82
CA LYS A 2 -20.44 0.11 9.96
C LYS A 2 -20.24 -0.54 8.60
N ASP A 3 -21.35 -0.88 7.92
CA ASP A 3 -21.30 -1.27 6.51
C ASP A 3 -20.73 -0.11 5.70
N CYS A 4 -19.87 -0.40 4.73
CA CYS A 4 -19.19 0.62 3.96
C CYS A 4 -19.09 0.22 2.49
N PHE A 5 -19.44 1.14 1.60
CA PHE A 5 -19.25 0.96 0.17
C PHE A 5 -17.76 1.05 -0.16
N TYR A 6 -17.28 0.14 -1.01
CA TYR A 6 -15.92 0.18 -1.52
C TYR A 6 -15.81 1.25 -2.61
N ASP A 7 -15.16 2.36 -2.29
CA ASP A 7 -14.83 3.41 -3.26
C ASP A 7 -13.36 3.29 -3.65
N LEU A 8 -13.04 3.43 -4.93
CA LEU A 8 -11.65 3.51 -5.44
C LEU A 8 -10.83 4.60 -4.74
N LYS A 9 -11.49 5.60 -4.17
CA LYS A 9 -10.85 6.63 -3.31
C LYS A 9 -10.24 6.07 -2.02
N TYR A 10 -10.57 4.85 -1.62
CA TYR A 10 -9.98 4.24 -0.43
C TYR A 10 -8.46 4.07 -0.51
N TYR A 11 -7.91 3.98 -1.69
CA TYR A 11 -6.45 3.98 -1.85
C TYR A 11 -5.79 5.19 -1.18
N HIS A 12 -6.38 6.39 -1.31
CA HIS A 12 -5.88 7.59 -0.64
C HIS A 12 -6.04 7.52 0.89
N LYS A 13 -7.12 6.89 1.37
CA LYS A 13 -7.37 6.71 2.81
C LYS A 13 -6.37 5.71 3.41
N VAL A 14 -6.14 4.58 2.74
CA VAL A 14 -5.12 3.59 3.13
C VAL A 14 -3.73 4.22 3.13
N ARG A 15 -3.40 4.99 2.09
CA ARG A 15 -2.15 5.74 2.05
C ARG A 15 -2.00 6.68 3.24
N GLY A 16 -3.04 7.46 3.53
CA GLY A 16 -3.06 8.38 4.67
C GLY A 16 -2.84 7.66 5.99
N PHE A 17 -3.46 6.51 6.19
CA PHE A 17 -3.26 5.66 7.37
C PHE A 17 -1.79 5.23 7.50
N LEU A 18 -1.19 4.67 6.44
CA LEU A 18 0.20 4.21 6.45
C LEU A 18 1.19 5.36 6.71
N TYR A 19 0.92 6.56 6.20
CA TYR A 19 1.75 7.73 6.48
C TYR A 19 1.59 8.25 7.90
N ASN A 20 0.37 8.22 8.44
CA ASN A 20 0.14 8.60 9.83
C ASN A 20 0.88 7.68 10.81
N LEU A 21 0.99 6.38 10.50
CA LEU A 21 1.80 5.45 11.32
C LEU A 21 3.27 5.87 11.37
N GLN A 22 3.78 6.47 10.30
CA GLN A 22 5.19 6.85 10.19
C GLN A 22 5.52 8.20 10.82
N ARG A 23 4.52 9.00 11.24
CA ARG A 23 4.68 10.41 11.66
C ARG A 23 5.80 10.61 12.69
N ASP A 24 5.89 9.72 13.68
CA ASP A 24 6.85 9.81 14.78
C ASP A 24 8.07 8.88 14.57
N SER A 25 8.35 8.51 13.31
CA SER A 25 9.43 7.59 12.99
C SER A 25 10.49 8.24 12.10
N LYS A 26 11.69 7.63 12.08
CA LYS A 26 12.76 8.01 11.14
C LYS A 26 12.36 7.87 9.66
N TYR A 27 11.27 7.17 9.37
CA TYR A 27 10.79 6.92 8.00
C TYR A 27 9.91 8.04 7.46
N PHE A 28 9.41 8.93 8.32
CA PHE A 28 8.54 10.04 7.91
C PHE A 28 9.19 10.94 6.86
N ASN A 29 10.46 11.30 7.05
CA ASN A 29 11.19 12.18 6.14
C ASN A 29 11.60 11.51 4.81
N LYS A 30 11.69 10.16 4.77
CA LYS A 30 11.97 9.42 3.53
C LYS A 30 10.89 9.61 2.46
N HIS A 31 9.70 9.96 2.89
CA HIS A 31 8.56 10.23 1.99
C HIS A 31 8.75 11.48 1.13
N ASN A 32 9.44 12.51 1.65
CA ASN A 32 9.60 13.80 0.97
C ASN A 32 10.74 13.79 -0.06
N ASN A 33 11.52 12.71 -0.14
CA ASN A 33 12.55 12.60 -1.14
C ASN A 33 11.92 12.45 -2.53
N LEU A 34 12.35 13.31 -3.45
CA LEU A 34 12.01 13.21 -4.87
C LEU A 34 12.56 11.88 -5.41
N GLY A 35 11.70 11.10 -6.04
CA GLY A 35 12.10 9.87 -6.71
C GLY A 35 11.34 8.63 -6.22
N TYR A 36 12.07 7.59 -5.92
CA TYR A 36 11.54 6.26 -5.66
C TYR A 36 10.75 6.17 -4.34
N LYS A 37 9.53 5.65 -4.41
CA LYS A 37 8.74 5.33 -3.22
C LYS A 37 9.33 4.09 -2.54
N PHE A 38 9.75 4.23 -1.28
CA PHE A 38 10.42 3.14 -0.57
C PHE A 38 9.50 2.01 -0.08
N PHE A 39 8.18 2.14 -0.27
CA PHE A 39 7.22 1.06 -0.06
C PHE A 39 6.05 1.14 -1.03
N SER A 40 5.38 0.03 -1.22
CA SER A 40 4.12 -0.10 -1.92
C SER A 40 3.09 -0.84 -1.08
N PHE A 41 1.81 -0.72 -1.41
CA PHE A 41 0.74 -1.41 -0.72
C PHE A 41 -0.39 -1.76 -1.67
N SER A 42 -1.13 -2.82 -1.35
CA SER A 42 -2.31 -3.26 -2.09
C SER A 42 -3.54 -2.42 -1.73
N ASN A 43 -4.61 -2.60 -2.49
CA ASN A 43 -5.94 -2.28 -2.00
C ASN A 43 -6.31 -3.20 -0.82
N LEU A 44 -7.40 -2.86 -0.12
CA LEU A 44 -8.02 -3.77 0.83
C LEU A 44 -8.65 -4.94 0.07
N LEU A 45 -8.11 -6.14 0.23
CA LEU A 45 -8.51 -7.32 -0.53
C LEU A 45 -9.52 -8.19 0.24
N PRO A 46 -10.53 -8.73 -0.44
CA PRO A 46 -10.97 -8.48 -1.80
C PRO A 46 -11.55 -7.07 -1.98
N PRO A 47 -11.35 -6.42 -3.17
CA PRO A 47 -11.82 -5.05 -3.44
C PRO A 47 -13.31 -5.05 -3.78
N LYS A 48 -14.14 -5.13 -2.78
CA LYS A 48 -15.61 -5.12 -2.87
C LYS A 48 -16.20 -4.39 -1.67
N ASP A 49 -17.46 -4.07 -1.73
CA ASP A 49 -18.20 -3.52 -0.60
C ASP A 49 -18.03 -4.37 0.65
N MET A 50 -18.03 -3.70 1.80
CA MET A 50 -17.71 -4.32 3.07
C MET A 50 -18.92 -4.33 3.97
N ASN A 51 -19.29 -5.53 4.41
CA ASN A 51 -20.25 -5.71 5.47
C ASN A 51 -19.54 -5.80 6.83
N ARG A 52 -20.28 -5.52 7.88
CA ARG A 52 -19.77 -5.66 9.24
C ARG A 52 -19.30 -7.10 9.50
N GLY A 53 -18.07 -7.24 10.03
CA GLY A 53 -17.47 -8.53 10.38
C GLY A 53 -16.73 -9.23 9.23
N GLU A 54 -16.73 -8.67 8.01
CA GLU A 54 -15.93 -9.22 6.92
C GLU A 54 -14.43 -8.90 7.11
N ILE A 55 -13.60 -9.88 6.75
CA ILE A 55 -12.13 -9.75 6.80
C ILE A 55 -11.63 -9.09 5.53
N ARG A 56 -10.64 -8.22 5.68
CA ARG A 56 -9.88 -7.59 4.59
C ARG A 56 -8.40 -7.72 4.84
N THR A 57 -7.67 -7.96 3.78
CA THR A 57 -6.21 -8.08 3.81
C THR A 57 -5.57 -6.85 3.17
N LEU A 58 -4.63 -6.24 3.87
CA LEU A 58 -3.76 -5.20 3.34
C LEU A 58 -2.34 -5.78 3.25
N ILE A 59 -1.76 -5.74 2.06
CA ILE A 59 -0.39 -6.18 1.82
C ILE A 59 0.48 -4.94 1.67
N VAL A 60 1.59 -4.89 2.41
CA VAL A 60 2.60 -3.83 2.29
C VAL A 60 3.94 -4.47 1.96
N SER A 61 4.65 -3.92 1.00
CA SER A 61 5.97 -4.38 0.60
C SER A 61 6.96 -3.23 0.51
N SER A 62 8.22 -3.52 0.83
CA SER A 62 9.34 -2.58 0.72
C SER A 62 10.63 -3.34 0.47
N PRO A 63 11.58 -2.78 -0.30
CA PRO A 63 12.94 -3.27 -0.35
C PRO A 63 13.73 -2.96 0.93
N ASP A 64 13.25 -2.05 1.77
CA ASP A 64 13.83 -1.72 3.08
C ASP A 64 13.27 -2.68 4.13
N PHE A 65 14.05 -3.71 4.45
CA PHE A 65 13.64 -4.75 5.42
C PHE A 65 13.47 -4.20 6.84
N ASP A 66 14.27 -3.19 7.23
CA ASP A 66 14.14 -2.56 8.55
C ASP A 66 12.83 -1.79 8.67
N PHE A 67 12.39 -1.16 7.58
CA PHE A 67 11.07 -0.55 7.53
C PHE A 67 9.95 -1.57 7.71
N ILE A 68 10.01 -2.71 7.01
CA ILE A 68 8.99 -3.76 7.12
C ILE A 68 8.96 -4.35 8.54
N ARG A 69 10.13 -4.58 9.15
CA ARG A 69 10.22 -5.06 10.54
C ARG A 69 9.63 -4.04 11.52
N TRP A 70 9.96 -2.77 11.34
CA TRP A 70 9.39 -1.70 12.15
C TRP A 70 7.87 -1.61 12.00
N LEU A 71 7.37 -1.65 10.77
CA LEU A 71 5.94 -1.59 10.48
C LEU A 71 5.19 -2.79 11.08
N TYR A 72 5.77 -3.98 10.98
CA TYR A 72 5.24 -5.19 11.61
C TYR A 72 5.09 -5.00 13.12
N GLY A 73 6.14 -4.55 13.81
CA GLY A 73 6.10 -4.28 15.25
C GLY A 73 5.01 -3.27 15.60
N LYS A 74 4.95 -2.15 14.87
CA LYS A 74 3.98 -1.09 15.09
C LYS A 74 2.52 -1.56 14.94
N ILE A 75 2.23 -2.32 13.89
CA ILE A 75 0.89 -2.87 13.66
C ILE A 75 0.57 -3.98 14.66
N SER A 76 1.56 -4.80 15.05
CA SER A 76 1.37 -5.82 16.07
C SER A 76 1.04 -5.20 17.44
N GLU A 77 1.69 -4.10 17.83
CA GLU A 77 1.31 -3.34 19.04
C GLU A 77 -0.15 -2.87 18.98
N MET A 78 -0.57 -2.39 17.81
CA MET A 78 -1.95 -1.92 17.62
C MET A 78 -2.96 -3.07 17.69
N SER A 79 -2.61 -4.30 17.27
CA SER A 79 -3.50 -5.46 17.36
C SER A 79 -3.85 -5.85 18.80
N HIS A 80 -2.97 -5.53 19.75
CA HIS A 80 -3.23 -5.74 21.18
C HIS A 80 -4.03 -4.59 21.81
N SER A 81 -4.27 -3.54 21.07
CA SER A 81 -5.07 -2.40 21.54
C SER A 81 -6.56 -2.66 21.28
N ILE A 82 -7.39 -2.40 22.30
CA ILE A 82 -8.87 -2.49 22.17
C ILE A 82 -9.42 -1.38 21.23
N ARG A 83 -8.58 -0.47 20.78
CA ARG A 83 -9.03 0.67 19.97
C ARG A 83 -9.11 0.29 18.50
N PRO A 84 -10.26 0.52 17.87
CA PRO A 84 -10.41 0.29 16.44
C PRO A 84 -9.54 1.26 15.63
N ILE A 85 -9.10 0.80 14.47
CA ILE A 85 -8.36 1.59 13.50
C ILE A 85 -9.33 2.20 12.52
N ASN A 86 -9.19 3.50 12.29
CA ASN A 86 -9.99 4.20 11.30
C ASN A 86 -9.19 4.42 10.01
N ILE A 87 -9.73 3.96 8.89
CA ILE A 87 -9.21 4.23 7.54
C ILE A 87 -10.31 4.96 6.77
N GLY A 88 -10.27 6.29 6.79
CA GLY A 88 -11.37 7.11 6.33
C GLY A 88 -12.60 6.92 7.21
N GLU A 89 -13.72 6.52 6.61
CA GLU A 89 -14.99 6.24 7.30
C GLU A 89 -15.08 4.79 7.80
N MET A 90 -14.15 3.94 7.33
CA MET A 90 -14.10 2.54 7.72
C MET A 90 -13.43 2.37 9.08
N GLN A 91 -13.96 1.44 9.86
CA GLN A 91 -13.44 1.07 11.15
C GLN A 91 -13.05 -0.41 11.16
N PHE A 92 -11.81 -0.69 11.51
CA PHE A 92 -11.24 -2.05 11.52
C PHE A 92 -10.69 -2.41 12.90
N GLU A 93 -10.67 -3.70 13.14
CA GLU A 93 -9.84 -4.34 14.15
C GLU A 93 -8.77 -5.17 13.45
N ILE A 94 -7.57 -5.22 14.00
CA ILE A 94 -6.50 -6.05 13.44
C ILE A 94 -6.68 -7.47 13.98
N GLU A 95 -6.99 -8.39 13.09
CA GLU A 95 -7.11 -9.80 13.45
C GLU A 95 -5.74 -10.48 13.54
N SER A 96 -4.89 -10.24 12.55
CA SER A 96 -3.57 -10.86 12.50
C SER A 96 -2.59 -10.04 11.67
N VAL A 97 -1.31 -10.17 11.99
CA VAL A 97 -0.20 -9.59 11.23
C VAL A 97 0.83 -10.67 10.99
N SER A 98 1.29 -10.81 9.76
CA SER A 98 2.28 -11.83 9.41
C SER A 98 3.23 -11.34 8.31
N PHE A 99 4.46 -11.90 8.31
CA PHE A 99 5.35 -11.75 7.17
C PHE A 99 4.94 -12.71 6.06
N LEU A 100 4.80 -12.17 4.85
CA LEU A 100 4.66 -13.01 3.67
C LEU A 100 6.04 -13.49 3.23
N ARG A 101 6.20 -14.78 3.04
CA ARG A 101 7.40 -15.32 2.39
C ARG A 101 7.28 -15.05 0.89
N SER A 102 8.28 -14.38 0.34
CA SER A 102 8.41 -14.25 -1.10
C SER A 102 9.00 -15.56 -1.64
N PHE A 103 8.19 -16.32 -2.35
CA PHE A 103 8.67 -17.45 -3.16
C PHE A 103 8.81 -16.94 -4.58
N VAL A 104 9.96 -16.40 -4.92
CA VAL A 104 10.31 -16.12 -6.32
C VAL A 104 11.12 -17.31 -6.80
N ASP A 105 10.44 -18.28 -7.40
CA ASP A 105 11.11 -19.27 -8.24
C ASP A 105 11.32 -18.62 -9.62
N SER A 106 12.52 -18.77 -10.18
CA SER A 106 12.92 -18.18 -11.46
C SER A 106 12.03 -18.59 -12.65
N ASN A 107 11.22 -19.63 -12.48
CA ASN A 107 10.31 -20.17 -13.50
C ASN A 107 8.83 -19.84 -13.25
N THR A 108 8.52 -18.98 -12.29
CA THR A 108 7.13 -18.70 -11.91
C THR A 108 6.58 -17.52 -12.68
N SER A 109 5.44 -17.70 -13.33
CA SER A 109 4.65 -16.60 -13.88
C SER A 109 4.08 -15.76 -12.73
N ILE A 110 4.26 -14.45 -12.78
CA ILE A 110 3.73 -13.52 -11.79
C ILE A 110 2.43 -12.93 -12.33
N ILE A 111 1.35 -13.13 -11.59
CA ILE A 111 0.07 -12.45 -11.86
C ILE A 111 -0.06 -11.33 -10.84
N THR A 112 -0.24 -10.11 -11.29
CA THR A 112 -0.46 -8.98 -10.40
C THR A 112 -1.90 -8.97 -9.89
N GLY A 113 -2.09 -8.90 -8.59
CA GLY A 113 -3.42 -8.77 -7.97
C GLY A 113 -4.01 -7.36 -8.07
N THR A 114 -3.22 -6.40 -8.53
CA THR A 114 -3.62 -5.00 -8.71
C THR A 114 -3.00 -4.44 -9.99
N THR A 115 -3.60 -3.37 -10.51
CA THR A 115 -3.03 -2.67 -11.67
C THR A 115 -1.63 -2.14 -11.33
N ILE A 116 -0.65 -2.46 -12.17
CA ILE A 116 0.67 -1.84 -12.10
C ILE A 116 0.59 -0.52 -12.88
N VAL A 117 0.82 0.58 -12.18
CA VAL A 117 0.96 1.91 -12.81
C VAL A 117 2.41 2.31 -12.72
N MET A 118 3.05 2.44 -13.87
CA MET A 118 4.40 3.01 -13.99
C MET A 118 4.30 4.46 -14.43
N ARG A 119 5.08 5.31 -13.79
CA ARG A 119 5.20 6.71 -14.19
C ARG A 119 6.64 6.99 -14.56
N ILE A 120 6.84 7.42 -15.78
CA ILE A 120 8.14 7.90 -16.25
C ILE A 120 8.20 9.42 -15.95
N PRO A 121 9.22 9.92 -15.26
CA PRO A 121 9.43 11.35 -15.08
C PRO A 121 9.56 12.06 -16.45
N ILE A 122 8.98 13.24 -16.57
CA ILE A 122 8.96 14.01 -17.84
C ILE A 122 10.39 14.25 -18.36
N GLU A 123 11.33 14.47 -17.45
CA GLU A 123 12.74 14.72 -17.78
C GLU A 123 13.42 13.54 -18.48
N ARG A 124 12.82 12.35 -18.36
CA ARG A 124 13.34 11.11 -18.97
C ARG A 124 12.56 10.65 -20.19
N TYR A 125 11.59 11.41 -20.66
CA TYR A 125 10.80 11.03 -21.84
C TYR A 125 11.66 10.81 -23.08
N SER A 126 12.67 11.65 -23.31
CA SER A 126 13.62 11.50 -24.43
C SER A 126 14.38 10.18 -24.39
N ASP A 127 14.73 9.67 -23.20
CA ASP A 127 15.48 8.43 -23.03
C ASP A 127 14.68 7.22 -23.51
N TYR A 128 13.36 7.34 -23.51
CA TYR A 128 12.42 6.29 -23.92
C TYR A 128 11.75 6.58 -25.27
N GLY A 129 12.20 7.62 -26.00
CA GLY A 129 11.62 8.01 -27.27
C GLY A 129 10.19 8.56 -27.17
N ILE A 130 9.75 8.99 -25.99
CA ILE A 130 8.41 9.55 -25.76
C ILE A 130 8.43 11.02 -26.16
N THR A 131 7.71 11.37 -27.22
CA THR A 131 7.63 12.73 -27.76
C THR A 131 6.32 13.45 -27.42
N SER A 132 5.31 12.72 -26.95
CA SER A 132 4.00 13.25 -26.57
C SER A 132 3.93 13.59 -25.10
N GLN A 133 3.12 14.59 -24.73
CA GLN A 133 2.75 14.87 -23.35
C GLN A 133 1.73 13.87 -22.77
N ARG A 134 1.26 12.90 -23.61
CA ARG A 134 0.29 11.87 -23.26
C ARG A 134 0.97 10.50 -23.23
N PRO A 135 1.77 10.19 -22.19
CA PRO A 135 2.55 8.97 -22.14
C PRO A 135 1.72 7.67 -22.16
N TYR A 136 0.43 7.74 -21.83
CA TYR A 136 -0.48 6.59 -21.88
C TYR A 136 -0.88 6.18 -23.31
N GLU A 137 -0.57 6.96 -24.33
CA GLU A 137 -0.79 6.58 -25.75
C GLU A 137 0.23 5.54 -26.21
N TYR A 138 1.26 5.24 -25.44
CA TYR A 138 2.32 4.30 -25.73
C TYR A 138 2.19 2.95 -25.00
N TRP A 139 1.09 2.74 -24.25
CA TRP A 139 0.87 1.53 -23.45
C TRP A 139 -0.30 0.70 -23.96
#